data_fbc2f8432c91514e2b292c43c28dbc8d
#
_entry.id   fbc2f8432c91514e2b292c43c28dbc8d
#
_cell.length_a   1.000
_cell.length_b   1.000
_cell.length_c   1.000
_cell.angle_alpha   90.00
_cell.angle_beta   90.00
_cell.angle_gamma   90.00
#
_symmetry.space_group_name_H-M   'P 1'
#
loop_
_entity.id
_entity.type
_entity.pdbx_description
1 polymer ?
#
loop_
_entity_poly.entity_id
_entity_poly.type
_entity_poly.pdbx_seq_one_letter_code
_entity_poly.pdbx_strand_id
1 'polypeptide(L)'
;MAVLVRTIQERVEAGLVDPQDLLMAEVKLNEAKYRLLQAQSNFETGRMAFNSLIGIPLQTATEIEATLPIVNPPDSLLHQDRVNRPEIEMAQDRIKIAESNLTLNDSQYKPQLSIGIDGSYSSPGYNFKRDPDLNYAAYAKLSIPLFEWGKRRSDKRMAREQIGMAIDNLNKITDQTTLEIQTAQVALQQALGQVNLCTASLDKAYENEQKALEKYNEGEISILEIIDAQTYYQTAQLNYIQAKTSAQYRYSDLLRALQAYETE
;
A
#
# COMPACT_ATOMS: atom_id res chain seq x y z
N MET A 1 12.88 29.96 19.44
CA MET A 1 11.83 31.00 19.57
C MET A 1 11.61 31.51 20.99
N ALA A 2 11.26 30.72 22.01
CA ALA A 2 11.00 31.25 23.37
C ALA A 2 12.24 31.99 23.98
N VAL A 3 13.43 31.46 23.82
CA VAL A 3 14.68 32.10 24.26
C VAL A 3 14.90 33.42 23.52
N LEU A 4 14.69 33.44 22.20
CA LEU A 4 14.86 34.66 21.39
C LEU A 4 13.91 35.78 21.85
N VAL A 5 12.62 35.49 22.07
CA VAL A 5 11.63 36.47 22.57
C VAL A 5 12.10 37.07 23.89
N ARG A 6 12.59 36.23 24.81
CA ARG A 6 13.13 36.71 26.09
C ARG A 6 14.33 37.66 25.91
N THR A 7 15.29 37.30 25.05
CA THR A 7 16.46 38.15 24.75
C THR A 7 16.03 39.48 24.15
N ILE A 8 15.04 39.49 23.25
CA ILE A 8 14.51 40.71 22.65
C ILE A 8 13.83 41.57 23.71
N GLN A 9 13.02 40.97 24.58
CA GLN A 9 12.36 41.68 25.67
C GLN A 9 13.37 42.39 26.58
N GLU A 10 14.43 41.69 27.00
CA GLU A 10 15.53 42.26 27.80
C GLU A 10 16.19 43.44 27.08
N ARG A 11 16.37 43.40 25.77
CA ARG A 11 16.94 44.47 24.96
C ARG A 11 15.98 45.65 24.75
N VAL A 12 14.69 45.40 24.61
CA VAL A 12 13.68 46.47 24.56
C VAL A 12 13.62 47.22 25.88
N GLU A 13 13.66 46.51 27.03
CA GLU A 13 13.69 47.11 28.37
C GLU A 13 14.94 47.93 28.58
N ALA A 14 16.06 47.55 27.95
CA ALA A 14 17.31 48.31 27.95
C ALA A 14 17.32 49.48 26.94
N GLY A 15 16.28 49.66 26.15
CA GLY A 15 16.20 50.71 25.11
C GLY A 15 17.08 50.48 23.89
N LEU A 16 17.56 49.25 23.69
CA LEU A 16 18.49 48.88 22.60
C LEU A 16 17.79 48.45 21.31
N VAL A 17 16.50 48.08 21.38
CA VAL A 17 15.71 47.53 20.27
C VAL A 17 14.31 48.13 20.30
N ASP A 18 13.67 48.27 19.14
CA ASP A 18 12.33 48.83 19.02
C ASP A 18 11.26 47.86 19.63
N PRO A 19 10.27 48.37 20.40
CA PRO A 19 9.14 47.55 20.89
C PRO A 19 8.40 46.80 19.79
N GLN A 20 8.37 47.28 18.54
CA GLN A 20 7.78 46.59 17.38
C GLN A 20 8.45 45.25 17.13
N ASP A 21 9.76 45.13 17.32
CA ASP A 21 10.50 43.89 17.12
C ASP A 21 10.08 42.81 18.13
N LEU A 22 9.75 43.19 19.35
CA LEU A 22 9.19 42.27 20.36
C LEU A 22 7.83 41.73 19.92
N LEU A 23 6.93 42.60 19.44
CA LEU A 23 5.62 42.18 18.95
C LEU A 23 5.74 41.18 17.78
N MET A 24 6.65 41.43 16.86
CA MET A 24 6.92 40.50 15.73
C MET A 24 7.41 39.12 16.23
N ALA A 25 8.33 39.12 17.19
CA ALA A 25 8.86 37.88 17.76
C ALA A 25 7.79 37.11 18.54
N GLU A 26 6.92 37.79 19.26
CA GLU A 26 5.77 37.18 19.97
C GLU A 26 4.75 36.55 19.01
N VAL A 27 4.45 37.20 17.89
CA VAL A 27 3.61 36.61 16.83
C VAL A 27 4.24 35.31 16.31
N LYS A 28 5.54 35.30 16.04
CA LYS A 28 6.24 34.11 15.58
C LYS A 28 6.29 33.02 16.65
N LEU A 29 6.40 33.36 17.91
CA LEU A 29 6.31 32.40 19.01
C LEU A 29 4.90 31.75 19.07
N ASN A 30 3.85 32.56 18.88
CA ASN A 30 2.47 32.04 18.87
C ASN A 30 2.20 31.15 17.66
N GLU A 31 2.74 31.47 16.46
CA GLU A 31 2.71 30.58 15.30
C GLU A 31 3.40 29.23 15.61
N ALA A 32 4.57 29.27 16.26
CA ALA A 32 5.28 28.04 16.65
C ALA A 32 4.49 27.20 17.67
N LYS A 33 3.86 27.84 18.66
CA LYS A 33 2.98 27.16 19.64
C LYS A 33 1.75 26.54 18.96
N TYR A 34 1.15 27.25 18.02
CA TYR A 34 0.02 26.73 17.24
C TYR A 34 0.41 25.47 16.46
N ARG A 35 1.55 25.51 15.75
CA ARG A 35 2.07 24.33 15.02
C ARG A 35 2.37 23.16 15.94
N LEU A 36 2.90 23.42 17.14
CA LEU A 36 3.15 22.37 18.14
C LEU A 36 1.84 21.71 18.58
N LEU A 37 0.81 22.51 18.90
CA LEU A 37 -0.50 22.00 19.30
C LEU A 37 -1.13 21.15 18.19
N GLN A 38 -1.02 21.59 16.94
CA GLN A 38 -1.49 20.83 15.77
C GLN A 38 -0.71 19.51 15.61
N ALA A 39 0.62 19.53 15.77
CA ALA A 39 1.43 18.32 15.70
C ALA A 39 1.08 17.32 16.81
N GLN A 40 0.83 17.79 18.02
CA GLN A 40 0.37 16.96 19.13
C GLN A 40 -0.99 16.31 18.85
N SER A 41 -1.94 17.09 18.32
CA SER A 41 -3.25 16.55 17.92
C SER A 41 -3.12 15.50 16.81
N ASN A 42 -2.29 15.76 15.81
CA ASN A 42 -2.03 14.80 14.73
C ASN A 42 -1.35 13.51 15.24
N PHE A 43 -0.45 13.64 16.19
CA PHE A 43 0.19 12.48 16.84
C PHE A 43 -0.85 11.61 17.57
N GLU A 44 -1.71 12.22 18.38
CA GLU A 44 -2.76 11.50 19.11
C GLU A 44 -3.75 10.80 18.18
N THR A 45 -4.21 11.48 17.13
CA THR A 45 -5.10 10.87 16.13
C THR A 45 -4.41 9.77 15.34
N GLY A 46 -3.14 9.95 14.99
CA GLY A 46 -2.31 8.92 14.35
C GLY A 46 -2.12 7.69 15.23
N ARG A 47 -1.87 7.88 16.53
CA ARG A 47 -1.77 6.79 17.50
C ARG A 47 -3.09 6.01 17.61
N MET A 48 -4.22 6.71 17.68
CA MET A 48 -5.53 6.05 17.69
C MET A 48 -5.78 5.23 16.41
N ALA A 49 -5.41 5.76 15.24
CA ALA A 49 -5.53 5.04 13.97
C ALA A 49 -4.64 3.80 13.94
N PHE A 50 -3.41 3.90 14.42
CA PHE A 50 -2.49 2.77 14.54
C PHE A 50 -3.04 1.69 15.50
N ASN A 51 -3.51 2.10 16.69
CA ASN A 51 -4.11 1.18 17.66
C ASN A 51 -5.31 0.44 17.07
N SER A 52 -6.15 1.15 16.29
CA SER A 52 -7.27 0.54 15.57
C SER A 52 -6.81 -0.53 14.58
N LEU A 53 -5.74 -0.27 13.83
CA LEU A 53 -5.19 -1.21 12.85
C LEU A 53 -4.66 -2.49 13.49
N ILE A 54 -4.01 -2.39 14.64
CA ILE A 54 -3.46 -3.57 15.37
C ILE A 54 -4.47 -4.20 16.34
N GLY A 55 -5.71 -3.68 16.40
CA GLY A 55 -6.81 -4.28 17.18
C GLY A 55 -6.74 -4.07 18.69
N ILE A 56 -6.05 -3.02 19.16
CA ILE A 56 -6.00 -2.65 20.59
C ILE A 56 -6.87 -1.44 20.87
N PRO A 57 -7.27 -1.17 22.16
CA PRO A 57 -8.09 -0.03 22.49
C PRO A 57 -7.47 1.29 22.04
N LEU A 58 -8.29 2.20 21.47
CA LEU A 58 -7.83 3.45 20.85
C LEU A 58 -6.99 4.33 21.79
N GLN A 59 -7.32 4.34 23.09
CA GLN A 59 -6.69 5.18 24.11
C GLN A 59 -5.40 4.56 24.68
N THR A 60 -4.99 3.38 24.23
CA THR A 60 -3.77 2.74 24.73
C THR A 60 -2.56 3.62 24.44
N ALA A 61 -1.73 3.83 25.46
CA ALA A 61 -0.46 4.53 25.30
C ALA A 61 0.53 3.61 24.56
N THR A 62 0.59 3.78 23.24
CA THR A 62 1.53 3.04 22.38
C THR A 62 2.77 3.89 22.21
N GLU A 63 3.92 3.37 22.65
CA GLU A 63 5.21 3.99 22.43
C GLU A 63 5.76 3.56 21.08
N ILE A 64 6.21 4.53 20.30
CA ILE A 64 6.82 4.33 18.99
C ILE A 64 8.27 4.83 19.10
N GLU A 65 9.19 4.12 18.47
CA GLU A 65 10.57 4.57 18.41
C GLU A 65 10.67 5.96 17.76
N ALA A 66 11.23 6.92 18.51
CA ALA A 66 11.22 8.32 18.10
C ALA A 66 12.17 8.62 16.92
N THR A 67 13.14 7.73 16.68
CA THR A 67 14.14 7.89 15.62
C THR A 67 13.81 7.05 14.42
N LEU A 68 13.48 7.70 13.29
CA LEU A 68 13.36 7.01 12.01
C LEU A 68 14.76 6.61 11.51
N PRO A 69 15.06 5.32 11.29
CA PRO A 69 16.31 4.91 10.69
C PRO A 69 16.41 5.40 9.24
N ILE A 70 17.64 5.54 8.74
CA ILE A 70 17.88 5.82 7.33
C ILE A 70 17.72 4.50 6.57
N VAL A 71 16.93 4.52 5.51
CA VAL A 71 16.73 3.34 4.65
C VAL A 71 17.98 3.10 3.82
N ASN A 72 18.56 1.92 3.95
CA ASN A 72 19.66 1.43 3.11
C ASN A 72 19.22 0.12 2.45
N PRO A 73 18.50 0.16 1.34
CA PRO A 73 18.05 -1.05 0.67
C PRO A 73 19.25 -1.81 0.09
N PRO A 74 19.28 -3.14 0.18
CA PRO A 74 20.29 -3.92 -0.52
C PRO A 74 20.13 -3.78 -2.04
N ASP A 75 21.24 -3.73 -2.77
CA ASP A 75 21.25 -3.58 -4.24
C ASP A 75 20.44 -4.66 -4.95
N SER A 76 20.36 -5.85 -4.39
CA SER A 76 19.55 -6.96 -4.91
C SER A 76 18.07 -6.61 -5.06
N LEU A 77 17.49 -5.84 -4.13
CA LEU A 77 16.09 -5.41 -4.20
C LEU A 77 15.86 -4.32 -5.25
N LEU A 78 16.87 -3.49 -5.50
CA LEU A 78 16.79 -2.39 -6.47
C LEU A 78 16.86 -2.87 -7.93
N HIS A 79 17.30 -4.10 -8.18
CA HIS A 79 17.49 -4.67 -9.51
C HIS A 79 16.68 -5.94 -9.77
N GLN A 80 15.75 -6.27 -8.87
CA GLN A 80 14.90 -7.45 -9.01
C GLN A 80 13.71 -7.13 -9.91
N ASP A 81 13.69 -7.67 -11.14
CA ASP A 81 12.65 -7.36 -12.13
C ASP A 81 11.44 -8.30 -12.07
N ARG A 82 11.59 -9.48 -11.47
CA ARG A 82 10.55 -10.51 -11.46
C ARG A 82 10.45 -11.20 -10.11
N VAL A 83 9.21 -11.40 -9.69
CA VAL A 83 8.86 -12.15 -8.48
C VAL A 83 7.73 -13.10 -8.82
N ASN A 84 7.79 -14.31 -8.26
CA ASN A 84 6.67 -15.24 -8.34
C ASN A 84 5.59 -14.79 -7.36
N ARG A 85 4.58 -14.08 -7.86
CA ARG A 85 3.47 -13.55 -7.04
C ARG A 85 2.27 -14.47 -7.11
N PRO A 86 1.50 -14.61 -6.02
CA PRO A 86 0.27 -15.42 -5.99
C PRO A 86 -0.72 -15.04 -7.10
N GLU A 87 -0.79 -13.77 -7.49
CA GLU A 87 -1.68 -13.32 -8.56
C GLU A 87 -1.30 -13.92 -9.91
N ILE A 88 0.00 -14.12 -10.17
CA ILE A 88 0.51 -14.77 -11.38
C ILE A 88 0.19 -16.26 -11.34
N GLU A 89 0.38 -16.92 -10.19
CA GLU A 89 0.02 -18.33 -10.00
C GLU A 89 -1.49 -18.56 -10.18
N MET A 90 -2.30 -17.70 -9.59
CA MET A 90 -3.77 -17.73 -9.79
C MET A 90 -4.18 -17.57 -11.25
N ALA A 91 -3.47 -16.71 -12.01
CA ALA A 91 -3.74 -16.54 -13.44
C ALA A 91 -3.32 -17.77 -14.26
N GLN A 92 -2.21 -18.42 -13.91
CA GLN A 92 -1.80 -19.70 -14.50
C GLN A 92 -2.82 -20.81 -14.21
N ASP A 93 -3.32 -20.88 -12.99
CA ASP A 93 -4.35 -21.87 -12.64
C ASP A 93 -5.67 -21.63 -13.37
N ARG A 94 -6.02 -20.37 -13.68
CA ARG A 94 -7.17 -20.04 -14.54
C ARG A 94 -7.01 -20.60 -15.96
N ILE A 95 -5.79 -20.64 -16.51
CA ILE A 95 -5.52 -21.28 -17.79
C ILE A 95 -5.80 -22.79 -17.70
N LYS A 96 -5.29 -23.46 -16.65
CA LYS A 96 -5.55 -24.89 -16.41
C LYS A 96 -7.04 -25.20 -16.26
N ILE A 97 -7.78 -24.32 -15.59
CA ILE A 97 -9.25 -24.42 -15.47
C ILE A 97 -9.90 -24.31 -16.85
N ALA A 98 -9.49 -23.34 -17.69
CA ALA A 98 -10.04 -23.17 -19.04
C ALA A 98 -9.74 -24.38 -19.94
N GLU A 99 -8.54 -24.97 -19.84
CA GLU A 99 -8.16 -26.20 -20.55
C GLU A 99 -9.00 -27.41 -20.07
N SER A 100 -9.23 -27.51 -18.76
CA SER A 100 -10.10 -28.54 -18.19
C SER A 100 -11.54 -28.39 -18.65
N ASN A 101 -12.04 -27.17 -18.78
CA ASN A 101 -13.35 -26.85 -19.31
C ASN A 101 -13.48 -27.23 -20.80
N LEU A 102 -12.42 -27.05 -21.61
CA LEU A 102 -12.39 -27.53 -22.98
C LEU A 102 -12.58 -29.07 -23.02
N THR A 103 -11.88 -29.79 -22.13
CA THR A 103 -12.01 -31.25 -22.03
C THR A 103 -13.38 -31.66 -21.54
N LEU A 104 -13.95 -30.95 -20.56
CA LEU A 104 -15.30 -31.17 -20.05
C LEU A 104 -16.34 -30.95 -21.15
N ASN A 105 -16.26 -29.87 -21.92
CA ASN A 105 -17.13 -29.57 -23.02
C ASN A 105 -17.04 -30.64 -24.12
N ASP A 106 -15.83 -31.14 -24.46
CA ASP A 106 -15.66 -32.21 -25.42
C ASP A 106 -16.22 -33.55 -24.92
N SER A 107 -16.27 -33.78 -23.61
CA SER A 107 -16.80 -35.01 -23.01
C SER A 107 -18.31 -35.18 -23.23
N GLN A 108 -19.06 -34.08 -23.36
CA GLN A 108 -20.50 -34.11 -23.60
C GLN A 108 -20.84 -34.74 -24.97
N TYR A 109 -19.90 -34.76 -25.91
CA TYR A 109 -20.01 -35.34 -27.25
C TYR A 109 -19.46 -36.77 -27.35
N LYS A 110 -19.08 -37.37 -26.22
CA LYS A 110 -18.63 -38.75 -26.11
C LYS A 110 -19.76 -39.63 -25.61
N PRO A 111 -19.70 -40.96 -25.84
CA PRO A 111 -20.65 -41.89 -25.24
C PRO A 111 -20.67 -41.76 -23.71
N GLN A 112 -21.87 -41.62 -23.16
CA GLN A 112 -22.11 -41.51 -21.72
C GLN A 112 -22.84 -42.73 -21.21
N LEU A 113 -22.27 -43.44 -20.24
CA LEU A 113 -22.88 -44.55 -19.53
C LEU A 113 -23.30 -44.07 -18.14
N SER A 114 -24.60 -44.14 -17.87
CA SER A 114 -25.15 -43.83 -16.53
C SER A 114 -25.74 -45.12 -15.93
N ILE A 115 -25.41 -45.36 -14.68
CA ILE A 115 -25.97 -46.47 -13.88
C ILE A 115 -26.70 -45.81 -12.71
N GLY A 116 -27.93 -46.21 -12.47
CA GLY A 116 -28.74 -45.71 -11.37
C GLY A 116 -29.60 -46.76 -10.73
N ILE A 117 -29.98 -46.50 -9.51
CA ILE A 117 -30.96 -47.26 -8.73
C ILE A 117 -32.00 -46.25 -8.26
N ASP A 118 -33.23 -46.43 -8.66
CA ASP A 118 -34.37 -45.62 -8.21
C ASP A 118 -35.19 -46.42 -7.22
N GLY A 119 -35.58 -45.77 -6.12
CA GLY A 119 -36.54 -46.31 -5.17
C GLY A 119 -37.73 -45.34 -5.02
N SER A 120 -38.95 -45.82 -5.14
CA SER A 120 -40.15 -45.02 -4.95
C SER A 120 -41.21 -45.76 -4.16
N TYR A 121 -41.94 -45.02 -3.34
CA TYR A 121 -43.16 -45.53 -2.68
C TYR A 121 -44.34 -44.86 -3.37
N SER A 122 -45.08 -45.65 -4.17
CA SER A 122 -46.11 -45.08 -5.02
C SER A 122 -47.28 -46.06 -5.22
N SER A 123 -48.43 -45.53 -5.58
CA SER A 123 -49.62 -46.25 -5.97
C SER A 123 -50.14 -45.71 -7.31
N PRO A 124 -50.35 -46.52 -8.37
CA PRO A 124 -49.84 -47.88 -8.47
C PRO A 124 -48.31 -47.92 -8.60
N GLY A 125 -47.70 -48.94 -8.04
CA GLY A 125 -46.26 -49.23 -8.26
C GLY A 125 -46.02 -49.98 -9.58
N TYR A 126 -44.81 -50.48 -9.79
CA TYR A 126 -44.45 -51.29 -10.99
C TYR A 126 -45.27 -52.59 -11.10
N ASN A 127 -45.89 -53.04 -10.01
CA ASN A 127 -46.74 -54.21 -9.95
C ASN A 127 -48.18 -53.89 -10.31
N PHE A 128 -48.57 -52.63 -10.64
CA PHE A 128 -49.94 -52.17 -10.98
C PHE A 128 -51.01 -52.41 -9.90
N LYS A 129 -50.63 -52.74 -8.65
CA LYS A 129 -51.55 -52.84 -7.52
C LYS A 129 -52.02 -51.46 -7.06
N ARG A 130 -53.23 -51.36 -6.52
CA ARG A 130 -53.82 -50.09 -6.02
C ARG A 130 -53.24 -49.63 -4.70
N ASP A 131 -52.69 -50.57 -3.90
CA ASP A 131 -52.11 -50.24 -2.60
C ASP A 131 -50.71 -49.65 -2.81
N PRO A 132 -50.31 -48.61 -2.05
CA PRO A 132 -48.97 -48.09 -2.10
C PRO A 132 -47.93 -49.18 -1.72
N ASP A 133 -46.91 -49.30 -2.56
CA ASP A 133 -45.87 -50.31 -2.37
C ASP A 133 -44.49 -49.73 -2.66
N LEU A 134 -43.48 -50.35 -2.14
CA LEU A 134 -42.11 -49.96 -2.32
C LEU A 134 -41.55 -50.58 -3.62
N ASN A 135 -41.17 -49.71 -4.52
CA ASN A 135 -40.70 -50.12 -5.85
C ASN A 135 -39.22 -49.76 -6.01
N TYR A 136 -38.46 -50.69 -6.56
CA TYR A 136 -37.05 -50.52 -6.90
C TYR A 136 -36.81 -50.79 -8.38
N ALA A 137 -36.00 -49.95 -9.00
CA ALA A 137 -35.53 -50.17 -10.37
C ALA A 137 -34.02 -49.92 -10.44
N ALA A 138 -33.29 -50.85 -10.98
CA ALA A 138 -31.90 -50.68 -11.36
C ALA A 138 -31.85 -50.51 -12.91
N TYR A 139 -31.11 -49.50 -13.36
CA TYR A 139 -30.99 -49.27 -14.80
C TYR A 139 -29.55 -48.92 -15.20
N ALA A 140 -29.21 -49.25 -16.43
CA ALA A 140 -28.04 -48.79 -17.14
C ALA A 140 -28.50 -48.09 -18.42
N LYS A 141 -28.08 -46.80 -18.59
CA LYS A 141 -28.43 -45.99 -19.76
C LYS A 141 -27.16 -45.60 -20.50
N LEU A 142 -27.04 -46.01 -21.77
CA LEU A 142 -26.00 -45.58 -22.69
C LEU A 142 -26.57 -44.47 -23.61
N SER A 143 -25.99 -43.30 -23.60
CA SER A 143 -26.36 -42.15 -24.46
C SER A 143 -25.20 -41.82 -25.39
N ILE A 144 -25.43 -41.87 -26.69
CA ILE A 144 -24.43 -41.59 -27.72
C ILE A 144 -24.97 -40.48 -28.62
N PRO A 145 -24.45 -39.26 -28.58
CA PRO A 145 -24.84 -38.18 -29.47
C PRO A 145 -24.27 -38.49 -30.88
N LEU A 146 -25.20 -38.70 -31.85
CA LEU A 146 -24.82 -39.06 -33.22
C LEU A 146 -24.63 -37.83 -34.11
N PHE A 147 -25.46 -36.81 -33.94
CA PHE A 147 -25.44 -35.62 -34.78
C PHE A 147 -25.91 -34.37 -34.02
N GLU A 148 -25.10 -33.32 -34.03
CA GLU A 148 -25.32 -32.08 -33.24
C GLU A 148 -25.22 -30.79 -34.09
N TRP A 149 -25.54 -30.86 -35.37
CA TRP A 149 -25.62 -29.69 -36.27
C TRP A 149 -24.44 -28.71 -36.18
N GLY A 150 -23.22 -29.21 -35.97
CA GLY A 150 -22.02 -28.41 -35.86
C GLY A 150 -21.79 -27.79 -34.48
N LYS A 151 -22.66 -28.00 -33.48
CA LYS A 151 -22.55 -27.49 -32.13
C LYS A 151 -21.23 -27.84 -31.49
N ARG A 152 -20.76 -29.09 -31.57
CA ARG A 152 -19.45 -29.52 -31.06
C ARG A 152 -18.30 -28.65 -31.57
N ARG A 153 -18.30 -28.30 -32.87
CA ARG A 153 -17.26 -27.45 -33.45
C ARG A 153 -17.29 -26.01 -32.89
N SER A 154 -18.49 -25.48 -32.72
CA SER A 154 -18.72 -24.14 -32.17
C SER A 154 -18.30 -24.07 -30.69
N ASP A 155 -18.73 -25.04 -29.87
CA ASP A 155 -18.42 -25.10 -28.46
C ASP A 155 -16.91 -25.29 -28.24
N LYS A 156 -16.26 -26.12 -29.05
CA LYS A 156 -14.80 -26.29 -29.00
C LYS A 156 -14.06 -25.02 -29.39
N ARG A 157 -14.56 -24.27 -30.38
CA ARG A 157 -13.98 -22.97 -30.75
C ARG A 157 -14.14 -21.97 -29.62
N MET A 158 -15.35 -21.86 -29.05
CA MET A 158 -15.62 -20.97 -27.92
C MET A 158 -14.71 -21.28 -26.72
N ALA A 159 -14.54 -22.56 -26.36
CA ALA A 159 -13.65 -22.97 -25.28
C ALA A 159 -12.17 -22.63 -25.56
N ARG A 160 -11.71 -22.70 -26.80
CA ARG A 160 -10.36 -22.27 -27.17
C ARG A 160 -10.17 -20.76 -27.05
N GLU A 161 -11.16 -19.97 -27.46
CA GLU A 161 -11.10 -18.51 -27.25
C GLU A 161 -11.07 -18.15 -25.76
N GLN A 162 -11.76 -18.92 -24.91
CA GLN A 162 -11.69 -18.74 -23.45
C GLN A 162 -10.26 -19.02 -22.91
N ILE A 163 -9.55 -20.02 -23.44
CA ILE A 163 -8.15 -20.26 -23.10
C ILE A 163 -7.29 -19.06 -23.55
N GLY A 164 -7.51 -18.56 -24.77
CA GLY A 164 -6.83 -17.35 -25.26
C GLY A 164 -7.03 -16.16 -24.33
N MET A 165 -8.27 -15.90 -23.91
CA MET A 165 -8.60 -14.83 -22.95
C MET A 165 -7.89 -15.03 -21.58
N ALA A 166 -7.75 -16.27 -21.11
CA ALA A 166 -7.06 -16.56 -19.88
C ALA A 166 -5.54 -16.30 -20.00
N ILE A 167 -4.94 -16.62 -21.15
CA ILE A 167 -3.54 -16.33 -21.47
C ILE A 167 -3.30 -14.80 -21.54
N ASP A 168 -4.17 -14.07 -22.22
CA ASP A 168 -4.07 -12.61 -22.30
C ASP A 168 -4.19 -11.96 -20.91
N ASN A 169 -5.05 -12.50 -20.05
CA ASN A 169 -5.15 -12.04 -18.67
C ASN A 169 -3.87 -12.31 -17.85
N LEU A 170 -3.21 -13.47 -18.04
CA LEU A 170 -1.93 -13.75 -17.43
C LEU A 170 -0.86 -12.74 -17.88
N ASN A 171 -0.77 -12.47 -19.19
CA ASN A 171 0.16 -11.48 -19.72
C ASN A 171 -0.10 -10.11 -19.11
N LYS A 172 -1.36 -9.67 -19.07
CA LYS A 172 -1.75 -8.41 -18.46
C LYS A 172 -1.34 -8.31 -16.98
N ILE A 173 -1.57 -9.35 -16.18
CA ILE A 173 -1.18 -9.39 -14.76
C ILE A 173 0.34 -9.33 -14.62
N THR A 174 1.07 -10.06 -15.47
CA THR A 174 2.54 -10.04 -15.47
C THR A 174 3.09 -8.65 -15.79
N ASP A 175 2.55 -7.99 -16.82
CA ASP A 175 2.96 -6.63 -17.19
C ASP A 175 2.64 -5.61 -16.10
N GLN A 176 1.45 -5.71 -15.48
CA GLN A 176 1.07 -4.86 -14.35
C GLN A 176 1.98 -5.05 -13.15
N THR A 177 2.34 -6.29 -12.82
CA THR A 177 3.26 -6.60 -11.72
C THR A 177 4.65 -6.03 -11.99
N THR A 178 5.15 -6.20 -13.20
CA THR A 178 6.45 -5.65 -13.60
C THR A 178 6.45 -4.12 -13.51
N LEU A 179 5.40 -3.47 -13.99
CA LEU A 179 5.24 -2.02 -13.89
C LEU A 179 5.19 -1.55 -12.43
N GLU A 180 4.46 -2.26 -11.56
CA GLU A 180 4.39 -1.94 -10.13
C GLU A 180 5.77 -1.98 -9.48
N ILE A 181 6.55 -3.05 -9.73
CA ILE A 181 7.91 -3.20 -9.19
C ILE A 181 8.81 -2.06 -9.68
N GLN A 182 8.88 -1.82 -10.97
CA GLN A 182 9.73 -0.77 -11.54
C GLN A 182 9.34 0.62 -11.05
N THR A 183 8.05 0.90 -10.93
CA THR A 183 7.56 2.17 -10.38
C THR A 183 7.97 2.34 -8.92
N ALA A 184 7.87 1.28 -8.10
CA ALA A 184 8.28 1.31 -6.70
C ALA A 184 9.80 1.52 -6.56
N GLN A 185 10.61 0.89 -7.41
CA GLN A 185 12.07 1.07 -7.44
C GLN A 185 12.46 2.53 -7.76
N VAL A 186 11.86 3.10 -8.81
CA VAL A 186 12.10 4.50 -9.19
C VAL A 186 11.67 5.46 -8.07
N ALA A 187 10.50 5.23 -7.47
CA ALA A 187 10.00 6.04 -6.37
C ALA A 187 10.91 5.97 -5.14
N LEU A 188 11.45 4.79 -4.81
CA LEU A 188 12.42 4.64 -3.72
C LEU A 188 13.73 5.36 -4.01
N GLN A 189 14.31 5.20 -5.21
CA GLN A 189 15.53 5.93 -5.60
C GLN A 189 15.36 7.44 -5.49
N GLN A 190 14.23 7.97 -5.95
CA GLN A 190 13.91 9.39 -5.82
C GLN A 190 13.83 9.81 -4.36
N ALA A 191 13.15 9.04 -3.50
CA ALA A 191 13.01 9.34 -2.08
C ALA A 191 14.37 9.33 -1.35
N LEU A 192 15.25 8.39 -1.67
CA LEU A 192 16.62 8.34 -1.12
C LEU A 192 17.44 9.57 -1.58
N GLY A 193 17.31 9.97 -2.83
CA GLY A 193 17.92 11.22 -3.34
C GLY A 193 17.40 12.45 -2.58
N GLN A 194 16.10 12.51 -2.28
CA GLN A 194 15.50 13.58 -1.48
C GLN A 194 16.07 13.62 -0.05
N VAL A 195 16.26 12.46 0.61
CA VAL A 195 16.87 12.40 1.94
C VAL A 195 18.26 13.02 1.91
N ASN A 196 19.10 12.67 0.93
CA ASN A 196 20.46 13.22 0.82
C ASN A 196 20.46 14.75 0.62
N LEU A 197 19.57 15.26 -0.25
CA LEU A 197 19.42 16.70 -0.49
C LEU A 197 18.92 17.44 0.76
N CYS A 198 17.94 16.87 1.47
CA CYS A 198 17.39 17.45 2.69
C CYS A 198 18.40 17.43 3.82
N THR A 199 19.25 16.40 3.94
CA THR A 199 20.35 16.33 4.91
C THR A 199 21.33 17.50 4.68
N ALA A 200 21.81 17.64 3.45
CA ALA A 200 22.72 18.75 3.11
C ALA A 200 22.10 20.15 3.32
N SER A 201 20.78 20.27 3.09
CA SER A 201 20.04 21.51 3.31
C SER A 201 19.87 21.79 4.82
N LEU A 202 19.64 20.77 5.62
CA LEU A 202 19.53 20.88 7.08
C LEU A 202 20.83 21.38 7.70
N ASP A 203 21.97 20.81 7.30
CA ASP A 203 23.29 21.21 7.80
C ASP A 203 23.58 22.68 7.49
N LYS A 204 23.30 23.11 6.25
CA LYS A 204 23.48 24.52 5.84
C LYS A 204 22.52 25.47 6.56
N ALA A 205 21.27 25.06 6.76
CA ALA A 205 20.29 25.87 7.46
C ALA A 205 20.65 26.03 8.94
N TYR A 206 21.18 24.97 9.57
CA TYR A 206 21.71 25.02 10.93
C TYR A 206 22.90 25.98 11.05
N GLU A 207 23.88 25.85 10.14
CA GLU A 207 25.05 26.77 10.13
C GLU A 207 24.62 28.23 9.93
N ASN A 208 23.64 28.47 9.05
CA ASN A 208 23.07 29.80 8.80
C ASN A 208 22.40 30.37 10.07
N GLU A 209 21.59 29.55 10.79
CA GLU A 209 20.95 29.98 12.04
C GLU A 209 21.98 30.33 13.09
N GLN A 210 23.03 29.53 13.26
CA GLN A 210 24.12 29.82 14.26
C GLN A 210 24.81 31.14 13.94
N LYS A 211 25.22 31.37 12.68
CA LYS A 211 25.83 32.62 12.24
C LYS A 211 24.89 33.83 12.38
N ALA A 212 23.63 33.66 12.08
CA ALA A 212 22.63 34.71 12.25
C ALA A 212 22.46 35.07 13.76
N LEU A 213 22.46 34.06 14.63
CA LEU A 213 22.37 34.29 16.06
C LEU A 213 23.59 35.06 16.61
N GLU A 214 24.80 34.73 16.19
CA GLU A 214 26.05 35.43 16.54
C GLU A 214 25.97 36.91 16.11
N LYS A 215 25.68 37.16 14.82
CA LYS A 215 25.55 38.52 14.27
C LYS A 215 24.45 39.35 14.92
N TYR A 216 23.32 38.73 15.26
CA TYR A 216 22.26 39.40 15.99
C TYR A 216 22.70 39.82 17.39
N ASN A 217 23.46 38.96 18.08
CA ASN A 217 24.01 39.28 19.39
C ASN A 217 25.02 40.42 19.34
N GLU A 218 25.76 40.55 18.25
CA GLU A 218 26.71 41.64 17.97
C GLU A 218 26.03 42.93 17.49
N GLY A 219 24.73 42.85 17.16
CA GLY A 219 23.95 43.99 16.66
C GLY A 219 24.16 44.26 15.16
N GLU A 220 24.73 43.33 14.42
CA GLU A 220 25.05 43.48 13.01
C GLU A 220 23.85 43.23 12.08
N ILE A 221 22.84 42.43 12.52
CA ILE A 221 21.67 42.12 11.72
C ILE A 221 20.37 42.41 12.48
N SER A 222 19.29 42.56 11.70
CA SER A 222 17.96 42.84 12.23
C SER A 222 17.29 41.61 12.83
N ILE A 223 16.27 41.85 13.65
CA ILE A 223 15.38 40.77 14.16
C ILE A 223 14.74 39.96 13.04
N LEU A 224 14.39 40.57 11.92
CA LEU A 224 13.81 39.90 10.78
C LEU A 224 14.74 38.83 10.20
N GLU A 225 16.02 39.16 10.07
CA GLU A 225 17.02 38.24 9.51
C GLU A 225 17.25 37.01 10.39
N ILE A 226 17.27 37.15 11.72
CA ILE A 226 17.36 35.99 12.60
C ILE A 226 16.08 35.16 12.63
N ILE A 227 14.87 35.77 12.57
CA ILE A 227 13.60 35.08 12.47
C ILE A 227 13.56 34.28 11.17
N ASP A 228 14.03 34.86 10.05
CA ASP A 228 14.11 34.16 8.77
C ASP A 228 15.07 32.96 8.82
N ALA A 229 16.27 33.17 9.40
CA ALA A 229 17.23 32.07 9.57
C ALA A 229 16.66 30.91 10.41
N GLN A 230 15.95 31.21 11.50
CA GLN A 230 15.26 30.19 12.31
C GLN A 230 14.14 29.51 11.53
N THR A 231 13.40 30.27 10.73
CA THR A 231 12.32 29.72 9.90
C THR A 231 12.88 28.77 8.82
N TYR A 232 13.99 29.13 8.18
CA TYR A 232 14.69 28.26 7.23
C TYR A 232 15.17 26.97 7.89
N TYR A 233 15.77 27.06 9.09
CA TYR A 233 16.20 25.86 9.81
C TYR A 233 15.02 24.95 10.19
N GLN A 234 13.95 25.50 10.75
CA GLN A 234 12.74 24.73 11.07
C GLN A 234 12.14 24.07 9.83
N THR A 235 12.08 24.78 8.71
CA THR A 235 11.58 24.24 7.44
C THR A 235 12.48 23.11 6.93
N ALA A 236 13.79 23.28 7.00
CA ALA A 236 14.75 22.24 6.63
C ALA A 236 14.62 20.98 7.50
N GLN A 237 14.40 21.14 8.82
CA GLN A 237 14.12 20.01 9.72
C GLN A 237 12.85 19.26 9.34
N LEU A 238 11.76 19.99 9.06
CA LEU A 238 10.50 19.37 8.64
C LEU A 238 10.66 18.62 7.32
N ASN A 239 11.32 19.24 6.34
CA ASN A 239 11.57 18.61 5.04
C ASN A 239 12.43 17.35 5.18
N TYR A 240 13.43 17.37 6.05
CA TYR A 240 14.26 16.20 6.32
C TYR A 240 13.47 15.05 6.95
N ILE A 241 12.63 15.33 7.96
CA ILE A 241 11.76 14.32 8.58
C ILE A 241 10.79 13.75 7.55
N GLN A 242 10.16 14.61 6.74
CA GLN A 242 9.24 14.19 5.69
C GLN A 242 9.92 13.32 4.63
N ALA A 243 11.14 13.69 4.22
CA ALA A 243 11.92 12.90 3.25
C ALA A 243 12.26 11.52 3.82
N LYS A 244 12.68 11.42 5.09
CA LYS A 244 12.93 10.14 5.77
C LYS A 244 11.68 9.27 5.85
N THR A 245 10.55 9.87 6.26
CA THR A 245 9.26 9.16 6.34
C THR A 245 8.82 8.67 4.96
N SER A 246 8.98 9.51 3.92
CA SER A 246 8.68 9.12 2.54
C SER A 246 9.57 7.97 2.08
N ALA A 247 10.87 7.98 2.38
CA ALA A 247 11.78 6.90 2.01
C ALA A 247 11.38 5.57 2.69
N GLN A 248 10.99 5.58 3.96
CA GLN A 248 10.48 4.40 4.67
C GLN A 248 9.20 3.86 4.02
N TYR A 249 8.27 4.75 3.69
CA TYR A 249 7.04 4.36 3.01
C TYR A 249 7.32 3.73 1.65
N ARG A 250 8.20 4.35 0.82
CA ARG A 250 8.57 3.81 -0.50
C ARG A 250 9.34 2.50 -0.40
N TYR A 251 10.14 2.33 0.64
CA TYR A 251 10.80 1.06 0.90
C TYR A 251 9.80 -0.04 1.23
N SER A 252 8.82 0.23 2.10
CA SER A 252 7.74 -0.71 2.40
C SER A 252 6.89 -1.04 1.17
N ASP A 253 6.61 -0.04 0.30
CA ASP A 253 5.92 -0.26 -0.98
C ASP A 253 6.72 -1.20 -1.89
N LEU A 254 8.04 -1.04 -1.97
CA LEU A 254 8.90 -1.92 -2.76
C LEU A 254 8.93 -3.35 -2.18
N LEU A 255 9.06 -3.50 -0.85
CA LEU A 255 8.99 -4.81 -0.20
C LEU A 255 7.66 -5.50 -0.50
N ARG A 256 6.55 -4.75 -0.47
CA ARG A 256 5.22 -5.26 -0.84
C ARG A 256 5.18 -5.68 -2.31
N ALA A 257 5.68 -4.86 -3.22
CA ALA A 257 5.69 -5.18 -4.65
C ALA A 257 6.54 -6.40 -4.97
N LEU A 258 7.64 -6.62 -4.25
CA LEU A 258 8.53 -7.76 -4.37
C LEU A 258 8.10 -8.96 -3.53
N GLN A 259 7.08 -8.82 -2.66
CA GLN A 259 6.72 -9.80 -1.63
C GLN A 259 7.90 -10.24 -0.75
N ALA A 260 8.84 -9.36 -0.57
CA ALA A 260 10.06 -9.56 0.21
C ALA A 260 9.85 -9.16 1.69
N TYR A 261 8.68 -9.48 2.26
CA TYR A 261 8.50 -9.36 3.72
C TYR A 261 9.26 -10.49 4.38
N GLU A 262 10.10 -10.15 5.34
CA GLU A 262 10.64 -11.15 6.26
C GLU A 262 9.44 -11.72 7.04
N THR A 263 9.08 -12.96 6.73
CA THR A 263 8.18 -13.75 7.58
C THR A 263 9.03 -14.21 8.76
N GLU A 264 8.90 -13.52 9.89
CA GLU A 264 9.38 -14.03 11.18
C GLU A 264 8.66 -15.33 11.56
#